data_6080030a4d536421c97bf6713d6de59d
#
_entry.id   6080030a4d536421c97bf6713d6de59d
#
_cell.length_a   1.000
_cell.length_b   1.000
_cell.length_c   1.000
_cell.angle_alpha   90.00
_cell.angle_beta   90.00
_cell.angle_gamma   90.00
#
_symmetry.space_group_name_H-M   'P 1'
#
loop_
_entity.id
_entity.type
_entity.pdbx_description
1 polymer ?
#
loop_
_entity_poly.entity_id
_entity_poly.type
_entity_poly.pdbx_seq_one_letter_code
_entity_poly.pdbx_strand_id
1 'polypeptide(L)'
;RNDDSGSGHYMPKKFVVVHPEEQPRKYKSVISHVEIDLPDDPMGYTSVPNAVDGEGIWAASGVNEANVGMTATETITSNPRVLGADPLVTYQPAKDGKEEAAGGIGEEDIVSIVLPYIHSAREGVIRLGSILEKYGTYEMNGIAFQDQNEIWWLETIGGHHWMARKVPDEAYVVMPNQLGIDKFDLEKALRDQEKYRCPCEEYADLEYMCSADLKEFISKNHLDLSMDGVLNPRDAFGSHDDSDHVYNTPRAWYMLRNLNPKTKIWDGVNAEFTPYSDDLPWCMIPEKKITVEDVKYVLSSHYQGTSYDPYASYGEKEQRGAFRSIGVNRTDFLSLIQMRPGMEKDCNILEWVAFASN
;
A
#
# COMPACT_ATOMS: atom_id res chain seq x y z
N ARG A 1 1.80 -0.22 -8.99
CA ARG A 1 1.07 0.13 -10.20
C ARG A 1 0.12 1.28 -9.91
N ASN A 2 0.06 2.28 -10.78
CA ASN A 2 -0.84 3.43 -10.67
C ASN A 2 -1.70 3.56 -11.93
N ASP A 3 -2.96 4.00 -11.79
CA ASP A 3 -3.91 4.24 -12.89
C ASP A 3 -4.74 5.52 -12.66
N ASP A 4 -4.09 6.61 -12.33
CA ASP A 4 -4.71 7.91 -12.00
C ASP A 4 -5.60 8.45 -13.11
N SER A 5 -5.36 8.08 -14.36
CA SER A 5 -6.25 8.42 -15.47
C SER A 5 -7.69 7.90 -15.31
N GLY A 6 -7.94 7.07 -14.29
CA GLY A 6 -9.29 6.66 -13.89
C GLY A 6 -10.20 7.79 -13.44
N SER A 7 -9.65 8.91 -13.00
CA SER A 7 -10.41 10.12 -12.61
C SER A 7 -10.98 10.93 -13.78
N GLY A 8 -10.66 10.56 -15.02
CA GLY A 8 -11.04 11.31 -16.23
C GLY A 8 -10.00 12.32 -16.68
N HIS A 9 -8.90 12.45 -15.95
CA HIS A 9 -7.74 13.23 -16.32
C HIS A 9 -6.57 12.30 -16.61
N TYR A 10 -5.82 12.58 -17.67
CA TYR A 10 -4.57 11.91 -17.93
C TYR A 10 -3.47 12.62 -17.14
N MET A 11 -2.85 11.89 -16.22
CA MET A 11 -1.78 12.38 -15.35
C MET A 11 -0.43 11.75 -15.77
N PRO A 12 0.24 12.30 -16.80
CA PRO A 12 1.48 11.71 -17.27
C PRO A 12 2.53 11.69 -16.19
N LYS A 13 3.24 10.58 -16.08
CA LYS A 13 4.33 10.38 -15.13
C LYS A 13 5.69 10.56 -15.80
N LYS A 14 6.69 10.91 -15.04
CA LYS A 14 8.10 10.96 -15.45
C LYS A 14 8.96 10.22 -14.43
N PHE A 15 10.06 9.62 -14.88
CA PHE A 15 11.08 9.07 -13.98
C PHE A 15 12.15 10.11 -13.75
N VAL A 16 12.48 10.40 -12.51
CA VAL A 16 13.47 11.41 -12.13
C VAL A 16 14.38 10.91 -11.02
N VAL A 17 15.55 11.52 -10.92
CA VAL A 17 16.41 11.47 -9.74
C VAL A 17 16.27 12.81 -9.04
N VAL A 18 15.95 12.82 -7.77
CA VAL A 18 15.82 14.01 -6.93
C VAL A 18 17.06 14.13 -6.08
N HIS A 19 17.82 15.19 -6.24
CA HIS A 19 19.04 15.42 -5.47
C HIS A 19 18.77 16.09 -4.11
N PRO A 20 19.64 15.91 -3.10
CA PRO A 20 19.44 16.48 -1.75
C PRO A 20 19.20 17.99 -1.75
N GLU A 21 19.90 18.73 -2.60
CA GLU A 21 19.81 20.20 -2.74
C GLU A 21 18.52 20.69 -3.39
N GLU A 22 17.79 19.84 -4.08
CA GLU A 22 16.52 20.15 -4.73
C GLU A 22 15.32 20.01 -3.79
N GLN A 23 15.53 19.42 -2.62
CA GLN A 23 14.47 19.08 -1.68
C GLN A 23 14.17 20.24 -0.71
N PRO A 24 12.89 20.58 -0.48
CA PRO A 24 12.53 21.64 0.44
C PRO A 24 12.82 21.25 1.89
N ARG A 25 13.15 22.23 2.74
CA ARG A 25 13.20 22.04 4.21
C ARG A 25 11.84 22.25 4.87
N LYS A 26 10.94 22.91 4.18
CA LYS A 26 9.54 23.03 4.56
C LYS A 26 8.70 22.57 3.39
N TYR A 27 8.07 21.41 3.58
CA TYR A 27 7.16 20.82 2.60
C TYR A 27 5.78 21.46 2.73
N LYS A 28 5.11 21.68 1.61
CA LYS A 28 3.71 22.09 1.57
C LYS A 28 2.97 21.27 0.52
N SER A 29 1.93 20.55 0.94
CA SER A 29 1.02 19.84 0.04
C SER A 29 0.26 20.80 -0.86
N VAL A 30 0.09 20.43 -2.12
CA VAL A 30 -0.75 21.17 -3.06
C VAL A 30 -2.23 20.86 -2.83
N ILE A 31 -2.55 19.63 -2.45
CA ILE A 31 -3.93 19.16 -2.26
C ILE A 31 -4.48 19.55 -0.89
N SER A 32 -3.76 19.25 0.17
CA SER A 32 -4.24 19.41 1.53
C SER A 32 -3.78 20.66 2.23
N HIS A 33 -2.82 21.39 1.66
CA HIS A 33 -2.16 22.54 2.26
C HIS A 33 -1.41 22.27 3.58
N VAL A 34 -1.24 21.00 3.96
CA VAL A 34 -0.44 20.67 5.15
C VAL A 34 1.00 21.14 4.98
N GLU A 35 1.55 21.75 6.02
CA GLU A 35 2.95 22.17 6.06
C GLU A 35 3.73 21.29 7.05
N ILE A 36 4.88 20.77 6.61
CA ILE A 36 5.70 19.83 7.37
C ILE A 36 7.15 20.32 7.33
N ASP A 37 7.74 20.54 8.49
CA ASP A 37 9.17 20.80 8.61
C ASP A 37 9.92 19.47 8.42
N LEU A 38 10.83 19.44 7.46
CA LEU A 38 11.62 18.26 7.11
C LEU A 38 13.04 18.37 7.69
N PRO A 39 13.70 17.24 7.97
CA PRO A 39 15.10 17.22 8.43
C PRO A 39 16.05 17.88 7.42
N ASP A 40 17.22 18.33 7.91
CA ASP A 40 18.20 19.08 7.11
C ASP A 40 19.07 18.20 6.21
N ASP A 41 19.03 16.89 6.37
CA ASP A 41 19.91 15.90 5.78
C ASP A 41 19.17 14.86 4.88
N PRO A 42 18.41 15.29 3.86
CA PRO A 42 17.76 14.35 2.95
C PRO A 42 18.79 13.61 2.10
N MET A 43 18.53 12.34 1.83
CA MET A 43 19.23 11.59 0.79
C MET A 43 18.65 11.88 -0.59
N GLY A 44 19.45 11.70 -1.63
CA GLY A 44 18.95 11.61 -2.99
C GLY A 44 18.08 10.35 -3.19
N TYR A 45 17.12 10.43 -4.10
CA TYR A 45 16.24 9.28 -4.39
C TYR A 45 15.71 9.31 -5.83
N THR A 46 15.34 8.15 -6.35
CA THR A 46 14.55 8.03 -7.58
C THR A 46 13.07 8.24 -7.28
N SER A 47 12.33 8.73 -8.25
CA SER A 47 10.90 9.02 -8.09
C SER A 47 10.15 8.92 -9.42
N VAL A 48 8.86 8.66 -9.36
CA VAL A 48 7.96 8.65 -10.52
C VAL A 48 6.82 9.68 -10.32
N PRO A 49 7.14 10.98 -10.24
CA PRO A 49 6.14 12.01 -10.00
C PRO A 49 5.30 12.32 -11.23
N ASN A 50 4.26 13.13 -11.03
CA ASN A 50 3.51 13.76 -12.12
C ASN A 50 4.46 14.58 -13.01
N ALA A 51 4.22 14.55 -14.31
CA ALA A 51 4.98 15.33 -15.29
C ALA A 51 4.41 16.75 -15.46
N VAL A 52 3.20 17.01 -14.95
CA VAL A 52 2.52 18.31 -15.00
C VAL A 52 2.79 19.05 -13.70
N ASP A 53 3.32 20.28 -13.80
CA ASP A 53 3.62 21.10 -12.65
C ASP A 53 2.34 21.73 -12.05
N GLY A 54 2.33 21.89 -10.72
CA GLY A 54 1.23 22.56 -9.99
C GLY A 54 0.05 21.67 -9.59
N GLU A 55 0.10 20.37 -9.91
CA GLU A 55 -0.95 19.42 -9.57
C GLU A 55 -0.53 18.43 -8.46
N GLY A 56 0.51 18.78 -7.70
CA GLY A 56 1.09 17.91 -6.68
C GLY A 56 2.17 16.98 -7.24
N ILE A 57 2.98 16.41 -6.34
CA ILE A 57 4.13 15.58 -6.72
C ILE A 57 3.66 14.20 -7.15
N TRP A 58 2.87 13.52 -6.31
CA TRP A 58 2.36 12.17 -6.57
C TRP A 58 3.48 11.18 -6.95
N ALA A 59 4.55 11.19 -6.16
CA ALA A 59 5.71 10.33 -6.35
C ALA A 59 5.34 8.88 -6.05
N ALA A 60 5.09 8.12 -7.07
CA ALA A 60 4.42 6.83 -6.98
C ALA A 60 5.30 5.68 -6.46
N SER A 61 6.60 5.78 -6.61
CA SER A 61 7.61 4.86 -6.05
C SER A 61 8.98 5.50 -6.11
N GLY A 62 9.94 4.93 -5.41
CA GLY A 62 11.33 5.35 -5.49
C GLY A 62 12.26 4.50 -4.63
N VAL A 63 13.56 4.76 -4.81
CA VAL A 63 14.65 4.14 -4.07
C VAL A 63 15.62 5.24 -3.66
N ASN A 64 16.06 5.26 -2.40
CA ASN A 64 17.01 6.24 -1.88
C ASN A 64 18.47 5.73 -1.88
N GLU A 65 19.42 6.61 -1.56
CA GLU A 65 20.86 6.30 -1.51
C GLU A 65 21.24 5.26 -0.44
N ALA A 66 20.38 4.99 0.54
CA ALA A 66 20.55 3.91 1.50
C ALA A 66 20.08 2.55 0.96
N ASN A 67 19.63 2.49 -0.30
CA ASN A 67 19.03 1.30 -0.91
C ASN A 67 17.76 0.83 -0.20
N VAL A 68 16.96 1.76 0.24
CA VAL A 68 15.59 1.53 0.72
C VAL A 68 14.62 1.86 -0.40
N GLY A 69 13.75 0.94 -0.73
CA GLY A 69 12.68 1.14 -1.68
C GLY A 69 11.35 1.40 -0.98
N MET A 70 10.51 2.23 -1.61
CA MET A 70 9.18 2.54 -1.13
C MET A 70 8.22 2.60 -2.30
N THR A 71 7.03 2.03 -2.15
CA THR A 71 5.95 2.34 -3.08
C THR A 71 5.19 3.56 -2.56
N ALA A 72 4.59 4.31 -3.47
CA ALA A 72 3.49 5.17 -3.11
C ALA A 72 2.32 4.30 -2.68
N THR A 73 1.19 4.83 -2.73
CA THR A 73 0.06 4.27 -2.06
C THR A 73 -0.72 3.31 -2.94
N GLU A 74 -1.27 2.32 -2.33
CA GLU A 74 -2.45 1.63 -2.82
C GLU A 74 -3.64 2.20 -2.06
N THR A 75 -4.52 2.98 -2.69
CA THR A 75 -5.72 3.50 -2.05
C THR A 75 -6.56 2.34 -1.51
N ILE A 76 -6.81 2.32 -0.21
CA ILE A 76 -7.60 1.31 0.48
C ILE A 76 -8.84 1.94 1.09
N THR A 77 -9.77 1.14 1.61
CA THR A 77 -11.03 1.65 2.15
C THR A 77 -11.30 1.12 3.54
N SER A 78 -11.38 2.01 4.53
CA SER A 78 -11.89 1.69 5.86
C SER A 78 -13.43 1.68 5.86
N ASN A 79 -14.00 0.83 6.71
CA ASN A 79 -15.45 0.78 6.84
C ASN A 79 -16.03 2.03 7.54
N PRO A 80 -17.36 2.28 7.41
CA PRO A 80 -17.99 3.48 7.97
C PRO A 80 -17.88 3.63 9.49
N ARG A 81 -17.71 2.53 10.25
CA ARG A 81 -17.54 2.60 11.72
C ARG A 81 -16.20 3.21 12.08
N VAL A 82 -15.14 2.81 11.36
CA VAL A 82 -13.82 3.40 11.51
C VAL A 82 -13.85 4.87 11.14
N LEU A 83 -14.40 5.22 9.98
CA LEU A 83 -14.48 6.61 9.51
C LEU A 83 -15.36 7.49 10.39
N GLY A 84 -16.34 6.92 11.08
CA GLY A 84 -17.14 7.62 12.08
C GLY A 84 -16.39 7.86 13.39
N ALA A 85 -15.44 6.99 13.73
CA ALA A 85 -14.64 7.07 14.96
C ALA A 85 -13.35 7.91 14.79
N ASP A 86 -12.73 7.85 13.61
CA ASP A 86 -11.54 8.60 13.21
C ASP A 86 -11.71 9.11 11.77
N PRO A 87 -12.40 10.26 11.58
CA PRO A 87 -12.65 10.83 10.27
C PRO A 87 -11.38 11.25 9.56
N LEU A 88 -11.37 11.17 8.23
CA LEU A 88 -10.30 11.69 7.39
C LEU A 88 -10.09 13.18 7.61
N VAL A 89 -8.84 13.62 7.62
CA VAL A 89 -8.44 15.01 7.82
C VAL A 89 -8.40 15.71 6.47
N THR A 90 -9.55 16.12 5.98
CA THR A 90 -9.69 16.77 4.67
C THR A 90 -9.48 18.27 4.76
N TYR A 91 -8.88 18.86 3.70
CA TYR A 91 -8.73 20.30 3.57
C TYR A 91 -10.09 21.01 3.61
N GLN A 92 -10.17 22.07 4.38
CA GLN A 92 -11.33 22.93 4.47
C GLN A 92 -11.00 24.34 3.97
N PRO A 93 -11.53 24.78 2.84
CA PRO A 93 -11.26 26.12 2.32
C PRO A 93 -11.88 27.19 3.24
N ALA A 94 -11.29 28.38 3.24
CA ALA A 94 -11.84 29.53 3.93
C ALA A 94 -13.28 29.81 3.46
N LYS A 95 -14.24 29.82 4.39
CA LYS A 95 -15.66 30.00 4.07
C LYS A 95 -16.42 30.58 5.26
N ASP A 96 -17.39 31.45 4.98
CA ASP A 96 -18.33 32.02 5.97
C ASP A 96 -17.62 32.66 7.19
N GLY A 97 -16.46 33.34 6.95
CA GLY A 97 -15.68 34.00 7.99
C GLY A 97 -14.79 33.09 8.83
N LYS A 98 -14.71 31.81 8.49
CA LYS A 98 -13.72 30.87 9.04
C LYS A 98 -12.47 30.87 8.17
N GLU A 99 -11.31 30.82 8.81
CA GLU A 99 -10.02 30.62 8.12
C GLU A 99 -9.98 29.21 7.52
N GLU A 100 -9.11 29.03 6.54
CA GLU A 100 -8.84 27.70 5.98
C GLU A 100 -8.25 26.77 7.06
N ALA A 101 -8.54 25.47 6.96
CA ALA A 101 -7.88 24.45 7.76
C ALA A 101 -7.20 23.44 6.82
N ALA A 102 -5.91 23.24 7.02
CA ALA A 102 -5.14 22.25 6.28
C ALA A 102 -5.68 20.85 6.53
N GLY A 103 -5.60 20.00 5.52
CA GLY A 103 -5.85 18.56 5.64
C GLY A 103 -4.64 17.82 6.20
N GLY A 104 -4.74 16.48 6.24
CA GLY A 104 -3.64 15.58 6.53
C GLY A 104 -2.75 15.34 5.31
N ILE A 105 -1.90 14.32 5.38
CA ILE A 105 -1.08 13.86 4.25
C ILE A 105 -1.88 12.93 3.34
N GLY A 106 -1.40 12.71 2.13
CA GLY A 106 -1.96 11.71 1.21
C GLY A 106 -0.93 11.21 0.21
N GLU A 107 -1.41 10.52 -0.80
CA GLU A 107 -0.59 9.91 -1.85
C GLU A 107 0.35 10.92 -2.52
N GLU A 108 -0.10 12.16 -2.68
CA GLU A 108 0.72 13.26 -3.19
C GLU A 108 2.03 13.41 -2.43
N ASP A 109 1.98 13.26 -1.10
CA ASP A 109 3.02 13.72 -0.17
C ASP A 109 4.01 12.61 0.23
N ILE A 110 3.47 11.40 0.45
CA ILE A 110 4.06 10.35 1.29
C ILE A 110 5.50 10.00 0.89
N VAL A 111 5.77 9.74 -0.39
CA VAL A 111 7.13 9.36 -0.82
C VAL A 111 8.12 10.47 -0.56
N SER A 112 7.77 11.71 -0.88
CA SER A 112 8.65 12.88 -0.77
C SER A 112 9.00 13.26 0.67
N ILE A 113 8.10 13.00 1.62
CA ILE A 113 8.32 13.34 3.03
C ILE A 113 8.90 12.19 3.86
N VAL A 114 8.95 10.97 3.30
CA VAL A 114 9.41 9.77 4.00
C VAL A 114 10.72 9.24 3.43
N LEU A 115 10.73 8.90 2.13
CA LEU A 115 11.84 8.17 1.50
C LEU A 115 13.22 8.82 1.66
N PRO A 116 13.38 10.14 1.54
CA PRO A 116 14.69 10.78 1.68
C PRO A 116 15.32 10.67 3.07
N TYR A 117 14.57 10.26 4.09
CA TYR A 117 14.97 10.35 5.50
C TYR A 117 15.01 9.01 6.22
N ILE A 118 15.05 7.90 5.49
CA ILE A 118 15.00 6.55 6.07
C ILE A 118 16.18 5.70 5.58
N HIS A 119 16.76 4.90 6.48
CA HIS A 119 17.91 4.04 6.20
C HIS A 119 17.54 2.55 6.20
N SER A 120 16.28 2.22 6.53
CA SER A 120 15.74 0.86 6.48
C SER A 120 14.23 0.88 6.21
N ALA A 121 13.70 -0.26 5.77
CA ALA A 121 12.26 -0.44 5.59
C ALA A 121 11.48 -0.17 6.88
N ARG A 122 12.02 -0.62 8.01
CA ARG A 122 11.48 -0.44 9.35
C ARG A 122 11.40 1.04 9.77
N GLU A 123 12.44 1.81 9.50
CA GLU A 123 12.44 3.27 9.73
C GLU A 123 11.35 3.96 8.90
N GLY A 124 11.08 3.45 7.69
CA GLY A 124 9.99 3.94 6.85
C GLY A 124 8.63 3.81 7.54
N VAL A 125 8.34 2.65 8.11
CA VAL A 125 7.11 2.41 8.88
C VAL A 125 7.00 3.36 10.07
N ILE A 126 8.08 3.50 10.86
CA ILE A 126 8.11 4.33 12.06
C ILE A 126 7.91 5.81 11.71
N ARG A 127 8.62 6.29 10.68
CA ARG A 127 8.53 7.68 10.22
C ARG A 127 7.14 8.00 9.70
N LEU A 128 6.60 7.18 8.80
CA LEU A 128 5.25 7.41 8.27
C LEU A 128 4.20 7.33 9.37
N GLY A 129 4.28 6.33 10.25
CA GLY A 129 3.38 6.20 11.39
C GLY A 129 3.38 7.44 12.29
N SER A 130 4.54 7.99 12.60
CA SER A 130 4.65 9.22 13.39
C SER A 130 4.07 10.45 12.70
N ILE A 131 4.17 10.52 11.36
CA ILE A 131 3.57 11.59 10.56
C ILE A 131 2.05 11.46 10.56
N LEU A 132 1.52 10.24 10.37
CA LEU A 132 0.09 9.96 10.43
C LEU A 132 -0.52 10.30 11.79
N GLU A 133 0.13 9.90 12.90
CA GLU A 133 -0.33 10.23 14.26
C GLU A 133 -0.39 11.75 14.51
N LYS A 134 0.50 12.51 13.86
CA LYS A 134 0.62 13.96 14.09
C LYS A 134 -0.28 14.80 13.19
N TYR A 135 -0.34 14.45 11.92
CA TYR A 135 -0.99 15.28 10.90
C TYR A 135 -2.28 14.65 10.35
N GLY A 136 -2.46 13.37 10.54
CA GLY A 136 -3.51 12.60 9.93
C GLY A 136 -3.38 12.44 8.42
N THR A 137 -4.38 11.81 7.82
CA THR A 137 -4.46 11.63 6.35
C THR A 137 -5.82 12.07 5.82
N TYR A 138 -5.84 12.62 4.60
CA TYR A 138 -7.11 12.94 3.91
C TYR A 138 -7.64 11.77 3.07
N GLU A 139 -6.84 10.71 2.92
CA GLU A 139 -7.22 9.48 2.23
C GLU A 139 -6.53 8.26 2.86
N MET A 140 -7.10 7.08 2.64
CA MET A 140 -6.57 5.85 3.23
C MET A 140 -5.66 5.14 2.25
N ASN A 141 -4.52 4.66 2.73
CA ASN A 141 -3.46 4.14 1.89
C ASN A 141 -2.77 2.91 2.48
N GLY A 142 -2.35 2.00 1.59
CA GLY A 142 -1.42 0.93 1.89
C GLY A 142 -0.05 1.22 1.27
N ILE A 143 1.02 1.08 2.04
CA ILE A 143 2.38 1.46 1.64
C ILE A 143 3.35 0.30 1.90
N ALA A 144 4.15 -0.05 0.89
CA ALA A 144 5.24 -1.00 1.05
C ALA A 144 6.57 -0.28 1.26
N PHE A 145 7.35 -0.79 2.21
CA PHE A 145 8.75 -0.43 2.43
C PHE A 145 9.61 -1.67 2.29
N GLN A 146 10.77 -1.56 1.67
CA GLN A 146 11.69 -2.69 1.52
C GLN A 146 13.15 -2.26 1.55
N ASP A 147 13.98 -3.12 2.12
CA ASP A 147 15.43 -3.04 2.06
C ASP A 147 16.03 -4.44 1.79
N GLN A 148 17.34 -4.61 1.97
CA GLN A 148 18.02 -5.89 1.72
C GLN A 148 17.61 -7.01 2.69
N ASN A 149 16.98 -6.66 3.83
CA ASN A 149 16.72 -7.59 4.91
C ASN A 149 15.25 -7.90 5.10
N GLU A 150 14.37 -6.92 4.84
CA GLU A 150 12.96 -7.07 5.16
C GLU A 150 12.04 -6.25 4.24
N ILE A 151 10.77 -6.69 4.17
CA ILE A 151 9.67 -5.99 3.53
C ILE A 151 8.59 -5.75 4.58
N TRP A 152 8.08 -4.53 4.64
CA TRP A 152 6.98 -4.13 5.49
C TRP A 152 5.81 -3.62 4.66
N TRP A 153 4.61 -3.96 5.10
CA TRP A 153 3.38 -3.40 4.56
C TRP A 153 2.64 -2.65 5.67
N LEU A 154 2.35 -1.37 5.41
CA LEU A 154 1.60 -0.48 6.30
C LEU A 154 0.23 -0.20 5.70
N GLU A 155 -0.82 -0.28 6.51
CA GLU A 155 -2.19 0.14 6.20
C GLU A 155 -2.62 1.25 7.15
N THR A 156 -3.19 2.34 6.60
CA THR A 156 -3.83 3.37 7.40
C THR A 156 -5.22 2.93 7.86
N ILE A 157 -5.65 3.38 9.01
CA ILE A 157 -6.94 3.07 9.63
C ILE A 157 -7.61 4.39 9.98
N GLY A 158 -8.64 4.79 9.22
CA GLY A 158 -9.24 6.10 9.40
C GLY A 158 -8.26 7.26 9.17
N GLY A 159 -8.40 8.33 9.93
CA GLY A 159 -7.67 9.57 9.73
C GLY A 159 -6.27 9.60 10.34
N HIS A 160 -6.02 8.91 11.46
CA HIS A 160 -4.75 9.03 12.19
C HIS A 160 -4.12 7.68 12.58
N HIS A 161 -4.92 6.62 12.67
CA HIS A 161 -4.42 5.32 13.10
C HIS A 161 -3.80 4.55 11.94
N TRP A 162 -2.91 3.62 12.28
CA TRP A 162 -2.21 2.79 11.31
C TRP A 162 -1.76 1.46 11.94
N MET A 163 -1.52 0.48 11.10
CA MET A 163 -0.86 -0.77 11.45
C MET A 163 0.10 -1.18 10.35
N ALA A 164 1.14 -1.94 10.71
CA ALA A 164 2.08 -2.48 9.74
C ALA A 164 2.50 -3.90 10.13
N ARG A 165 2.68 -4.74 9.13
CA ARG A 165 3.12 -6.11 9.30
C ARG A 165 4.32 -6.40 8.41
N LYS A 166 5.34 -7.08 8.97
CA LYS A 166 6.45 -7.61 8.21
C LYS A 166 5.96 -8.73 7.30
N VAL A 167 6.35 -8.69 6.04
CA VAL A 167 6.12 -9.81 5.12
C VAL A 167 7.05 -10.95 5.52
N PRO A 168 6.55 -12.17 5.76
CA PRO A 168 7.42 -13.31 6.07
C PRO A 168 8.42 -13.57 4.93
N ASP A 169 9.67 -13.90 5.26
CA ASP A 169 10.77 -13.97 4.30
C ASP A 169 10.54 -14.96 3.14
N GLU A 170 9.75 -16.01 3.36
CA GLU A 170 9.42 -17.01 2.32
C GLU A 170 8.08 -16.74 1.61
N ALA A 171 7.37 -15.67 1.99
CA ALA A 171 6.03 -15.40 1.50
C ALA A 171 6.01 -14.22 0.52
N TYR A 172 4.92 -14.12 -0.19
CA TYR A 172 4.52 -12.93 -0.94
C TYR A 172 3.16 -12.42 -0.45
N VAL A 173 2.89 -11.17 -0.74
CA VAL A 173 1.63 -10.49 -0.41
C VAL A 173 0.98 -10.00 -1.69
N VAL A 174 -0.35 -10.05 -1.73
CA VAL A 174 -1.17 -9.47 -2.79
C VAL A 174 -2.11 -8.45 -2.18
N MET A 175 -2.00 -7.20 -2.63
CA MET A 175 -2.79 -6.09 -2.09
C MET A 175 -3.57 -5.40 -3.21
N PRO A 176 -4.90 -5.59 -3.26
CA PRO A 176 -5.81 -4.76 -4.05
C PRO A 176 -6.14 -3.46 -3.29
N ASN A 177 -7.05 -2.64 -3.82
CA ASN A 177 -7.52 -1.42 -3.16
C ASN A 177 -8.41 -1.70 -1.92
N GLN A 178 -7.94 -2.54 -1.01
CA GLN A 178 -8.68 -3.05 0.14
C GLN A 178 -7.70 -3.34 1.28
N LEU A 179 -8.08 -3.13 2.53
CA LEU A 179 -7.31 -3.60 3.66
C LEU A 179 -7.16 -5.12 3.58
N GLY A 180 -5.96 -5.62 3.78
CA GLY A 180 -5.64 -7.02 3.54
C GLY A 180 -5.05 -7.76 4.71
N ILE A 181 -4.43 -7.09 5.69
CA ILE A 181 -3.83 -7.76 6.85
C ILE A 181 -4.91 -8.55 7.59
N ASP A 182 -4.80 -9.87 7.55
CA ASP A 182 -5.78 -10.82 8.11
C ASP A 182 -5.44 -11.30 9.51
N LYS A 183 -4.18 -11.18 9.93
CA LYS A 183 -3.68 -11.60 11.24
C LYS A 183 -2.74 -10.55 11.78
N PHE A 184 -3.00 -10.11 13.00
CA PHE A 184 -2.21 -9.08 13.66
C PHE A 184 -2.15 -9.34 15.17
N ASP A 185 -0.95 -9.58 15.68
CA ASP A 185 -0.74 -9.72 17.14
C ASP A 185 -0.59 -8.32 17.76
N LEU A 186 -1.72 -7.71 18.11
CA LEU A 186 -1.81 -6.39 18.70
C LEU A 186 -1.05 -6.31 20.04
N GLU A 187 -1.12 -7.36 20.86
CA GLU A 187 -0.41 -7.39 22.14
C GLU A 187 1.11 -7.43 21.96
N LYS A 188 1.60 -8.17 20.94
CA LYS A 188 3.01 -8.17 20.58
C LYS A 188 3.44 -6.80 20.05
N ALA A 189 2.67 -6.20 19.13
CA ALA A 189 2.94 -4.88 18.60
C ALA A 189 3.06 -3.82 19.71
N LEU A 190 2.15 -3.82 20.67
CA LEU A 190 2.15 -2.88 21.79
C LEU A 190 3.31 -3.12 22.77
N ARG A 191 3.64 -4.38 23.08
CA ARG A 191 4.81 -4.69 23.93
C ARG A 191 6.11 -4.24 23.28
N ASP A 192 6.22 -4.34 21.97
CA ASP A 192 7.41 -4.02 21.21
C ASP A 192 7.54 -2.54 20.85
N GLN A 193 6.53 -1.70 21.20
CA GLN A 193 6.52 -0.26 20.88
C GLN A 193 7.76 0.49 21.38
N GLU A 194 8.17 0.27 22.62
CA GLU A 194 9.37 0.92 23.17
C GLU A 194 10.62 0.57 22.37
N LYS A 195 10.66 -0.65 21.83
CA LYS A 195 11.78 -1.16 21.06
C LYS A 195 11.88 -0.49 19.69
N TYR A 196 10.82 -0.46 18.91
CA TYR A 196 10.91 0.08 17.54
C TYR A 196 10.87 1.62 17.48
N ARG A 197 10.47 2.30 18.55
CA ARG A 197 10.58 3.75 18.68
C ARG A 197 11.97 4.22 19.13
N CYS A 198 12.85 3.29 19.49
CA CYS A 198 14.24 3.55 19.83
C CYS A 198 15.18 3.00 18.74
N PRO A 199 16.02 3.80 18.09
CA PRO A 199 16.92 3.32 17.03
C PRO A 199 18.11 2.57 17.66
N CYS A 200 17.94 1.32 18.02
CA CYS A 200 19.01 0.45 18.46
C CYS A 200 18.92 -0.94 17.83
N GLU A 201 20.07 -1.50 17.50
CA GLU A 201 20.35 -2.54 16.52
C GLU A 201 19.80 -3.96 16.78
N GLU A 202 19.09 -4.25 17.85
CA GLU A 202 18.83 -5.63 18.29
C GLU A 202 17.38 -6.13 18.15
N TYR A 203 16.63 -5.70 17.15
CA TYR A 203 15.21 -6.12 17.05
C TYR A 203 14.91 -7.00 15.83
N ALA A 204 15.62 -8.15 15.73
CA ALA A 204 15.43 -9.11 14.64
C ALA A 204 14.00 -9.73 14.55
N ASP A 205 13.25 -9.68 15.64
CA ASP A 205 11.96 -10.36 15.80
C ASP A 205 10.73 -9.43 15.78
N LEU A 206 10.87 -8.20 15.29
CA LEU A 206 9.72 -7.34 15.04
C LEU A 206 8.93 -7.87 13.84
N GLU A 207 7.64 -8.07 14.04
CA GLU A 207 6.70 -8.54 13.00
C GLU A 207 5.51 -7.59 12.84
N TYR A 208 5.18 -6.82 13.89
CA TYR A 208 4.01 -5.96 13.95
C TYR A 208 4.34 -4.60 14.55
N MET A 209 3.81 -3.54 13.95
CA MET A 209 3.86 -2.17 14.49
C MET A 209 2.50 -1.51 14.30
N CYS A 210 2.13 -0.58 15.18
CA CYS A 210 0.86 0.15 15.07
C CYS A 210 0.90 1.47 15.84
N SER A 211 -0.14 2.28 15.66
CA SER A 211 -0.39 3.47 16.48
C SER A 211 -0.44 3.10 17.96
N ALA A 212 0.08 4.00 18.80
CA ALA A 212 0.25 3.72 20.24
C ALA A 212 -1.06 3.43 20.97
N ASP A 213 -2.14 4.03 20.55
CA ASP A 213 -3.47 3.96 21.13
C ASP A 213 -4.44 3.04 20.39
N LEU A 214 -3.96 2.25 19.42
CA LEU A 214 -4.82 1.41 18.57
C LEU A 214 -5.73 0.47 19.39
N LYS A 215 -5.24 -0.08 20.48
CA LYS A 215 -6.03 -0.96 21.37
C LYS A 215 -7.19 -0.20 22.03
N GLU A 216 -6.92 1.00 22.54
CA GLU A 216 -7.95 1.84 23.11
C GLU A 216 -8.97 2.28 22.06
N PHE A 217 -8.50 2.67 20.88
CA PHE A 217 -9.33 3.04 19.75
C PHE A 217 -10.31 1.92 19.36
N ILE A 218 -9.81 0.68 19.20
CA ILE A 218 -10.63 -0.50 18.90
C ILE A 218 -11.68 -0.72 19.99
N SER A 219 -11.25 -0.74 21.25
CA SER A 219 -12.10 -1.07 22.40
C SER A 219 -13.20 -0.01 22.63
N LYS A 220 -12.83 1.26 22.59
CA LYS A 220 -13.74 2.40 22.80
C LYS A 220 -14.83 2.49 21.73
N ASN A 221 -14.47 2.15 20.50
CA ASN A 221 -15.38 2.27 19.35
C ASN A 221 -16.00 0.94 18.93
N HIS A 222 -15.77 -0.15 19.67
CA HIS A 222 -16.32 -1.48 19.40
C HIS A 222 -16.05 -1.95 17.96
N LEU A 223 -14.81 -1.77 17.48
CA LEU A 223 -14.45 -2.06 16.07
C LEU A 223 -14.21 -3.54 15.82
N ASP A 224 -13.65 -4.26 16.80
CA ASP A 224 -13.49 -5.71 16.72
C ASP A 224 -14.83 -6.40 16.99
N LEU A 225 -15.33 -7.09 15.98
CA LEU A 225 -16.59 -7.86 16.05
C LEU A 225 -16.33 -9.37 16.16
N SER A 226 -15.07 -9.81 16.30
CA SER A 226 -14.73 -11.22 16.43
C SER A 226 -15.37 -11.82 17.70
N MET A 227 -15.83 -13.06 17.59
CA MET A 227 -16.41 -13.79 18.71
C MET A 227 -15.37 -14.71 19.40
N ASP A 228 -14.22 -14.88 18.80
CA ASP A 228 -13.13 -15.76 19.27
C ASP A 228 -12.03 -15.02 20.03
N GLY A 229 -12.09 -13.69 20.05
CA GLY A 229 -11.11 -12.83 20.71
C GLY A 229 -9.79 -12.70 19.94
N VAL A 230 -9.76 -13.10 18.67
CA VAL A 230 -8.62 -12.92 17.77
C VAL A 230 -8.92 -11.78 16.80
N LEU A 231 -8.14 -10.72 16.88
CA LEU A 231 -8.29 -9.57 15.97
C LEU A 231 -7.96 -9.98 14.53
N ASN A 232 -8.95 -9.88 13.65
CA ASN A 232 -8.76 -9.83 12.21
C ASN A 232 -8.90 -8.37 11.75
N PRO A 233 -7.82 -7.66 11.44
CA PRO A 233 -7.90 -6.24 11.08
C PRO A 233 -8.71 -5.97 9.83
N ARG A 234 -8.68 -6.86 8.85
CA ARG A 234 -9.48 -6.74 7.62
C ARG A 234 -10.97 -6.64 7.96
N ASP A 235 -11.45 -7.53 8.83
CA ASP A 235 -12.87 -7.56 9.24
C ASP A 235 -13.23 -6.39 10.17
N ALA A 236 -12.28 -6.00 11.04
CA ALA A 236 -12.50 -4.91 11.98
C ALA A 236 -12.51 -3.53 11.29
N PHE A 237 -11.64 -3.32 10.30
CA PHE A 237 -11.38 -2.00 9.74
C PHE A 237 -11.73 -1.87 8.25
N GLY A 238 -11.65 -2.94 7.48
CA GLY A 238 -11.83 -2.94 6.02
C GLY A 238 -13.28 -2.84 5.57
N SER A 239 -13.47 -2.52 4.31
CA SER A 239 -14.76 -2.65 3.61
C SER A 239 -14.89 -4.05 3.01
N HIS A 240 -16.13 -4.53 2.94
CA HIS A 240 -16.53 -5.81 2.34
C HIS A 240 -17.88 -5.64 1.65
N ASP A 241 -17.98 -4.64 0.79
CA ASP A 241 -19.22 -4.37 0.07
C ASP A 241 -19.23 -5.01 -1.34
N ASP A 242 -20.38 -4.93 -2.01
CA ASP A 242 -20.56 -5.51 -3.34
C ASP A 242 -19.57 -4.94 -4.38
N SER A 243 -19.06 -3.72 -4.17
CA SER A 243 -18.08 -3.12 -5.06
C SER A 243 -16.71 -3.79 -4.93
N ASP A 244 -16.34 -4.24 -3.74
CA ASP A 244 -15.12 -4.99 -3.51
C ASP A 244 -15.11 -6.33 -4.26
N HIS A 245 -16.28 -6.98 -4.35
CA HIS A 245 -16.44 -8.25 -5.08
C HIS A 245 -16.37 -8.11 -6.61
N VAL A 246 -16.37 -6.90 -7.12
CA VAL A 246 -16.15 -6.62 -8.56
C VAL A 246 -14.76 -6.03 -8.80
N TYR A 247 -14.28 -5.22 -7.86
CA TYR A 247 -13.07 -4.41 -8.02
C TYR A 247 -11.83 -5.02 -7.36
N ASN A 248 -11.95 -5.51 -6.13
CA ASN A 248 -10.82 -5.86 -5.28
C ASN A 248 -10.55 -7.37 -5.15
N THR A 249 -11.45 -8.09 -4.53
CA THR A 249 -11.32 -9.53 -4.25
C THR A 249 -10.99 -10.37 -5.49
N PRO A 250 -11.64 -10.15 -6.67
CA PRO A 250 -11.31 -10.92 -7.86
C PRO A 250 -9.87 -10.76 -8.32
N ARG A 251 -9.29 -9.56 -8.18
CA ARG A 251 -7.89 -9.29 -8.56
C ARG A 251 -6.92 -10.05 -7.63
N ALA A 252 -7.16 -10.01 -6.31
CA ALA A 252 -6.38 -10.76 -5.35
C ALA A 252 -6.50 -12.27 -5.59
N TRP A 253 -7.72 -12.79 -5.75
CA TRP A 253 -7.97 -14.19 -6.07
C TRP A 253 -7.19 -14.65 -7.31
N TYR A 254 -7.21 -13.88 -8.37
CA TYR A 254 -6.52 -14.25 -9.62
C TYR A 254 -5.00 -14.29 -9.44
N MET A 255 -4.41 -13.33 -8.73
CA MET A 255 -2.97 -13.31 -8.46
C MET A 255 -2.54 -14.50 -7.60
N LEU A 256 -3.27 -14.76 -6.51
CA LEU A 256 -3.03 -15.90 -5.62
C LEU A 256 -3.14 -17.24 -6.37
N ARG A 257 -4.17 -17.38 -7.20
CA ARG A 257 -4.39 -18.56 -8.05
C ARG A 257 -3.24 -18.79 -9.03
N ASN A 258 -2.67 -17.75 -9.61
CA ASN A 258 -1.55 -17.87 -10.55
C ASN A 258 -0.24 -18.27 -9.87
N LEU A 259 0.01 -17.74 -8.67
CA LEU A 259 1.26 -18.01 -7.94
C LEU A 259 1.21 -19.32 -7.13
N ASN A 260 0.00 -19.77 -6.77
CA ASN A 260 -0.26 -20.98 -6.00
C ASN A 260 -1.35 -21.88 -6.65
N PRO A 261 -1.18 -22.32 -7.90
CA PRO A 261 -2.24 -23.02 -8.63
C PRO A 261 -2.66 -24.38 -8.07
N LYS A 262 -1.83 -25.00 -7.19
CA LYS A 262 -2.07 -26.34 -6.64
C LYS A 262 -2.22 -26.38 -5.12
N THR A 263 -1.76 -25.34 -4.43
CA THR A 263 -1.79 -25.28 -2.94
C THR A 263 -3.22 -25.17 -2.43
N LYS A 264 -4.10 -24.60 -3.24
CA LYS A 264 -5.52 -24.41 -2.94
C LYS A 264 -6.40 -24.87 -4.08
N ILE A 265 -7.65 -25.14 -3.80
CA ILE A 265 -8.67 -25.43 -4.83
C ILE A 265 -9.34 -24.12 -5.19
N TRP A 266 -9.07 -23.64 -6.40
CA TRP A 266 -9.51 -22.32 -6.89
C TRP A 266 -10.75 -22.37 -7.76
N ASP A 267 -11.12 -23.55 -8.27
CA ASP A 267 -12.14 -23.73 -9.27
C ASP A 267 -13.12 -24.86 -8.90
N GLY A 268 -14.34 -24.81 -9.40
CA GLY A 268 -15.36 -25.85 -9.26
C GLY A 268 -16.13 -25.77 -7.95
N VAL A 269 -16.98 -26.78 -7.73
CA VAL A 269 -17.93 -26.82 -6.59
C VAL A 269 -17.27 -26.99 -5.23
N ASN A 270 -16.00 -27.40 -5.21
CA ASN A 270 -15.22 -27.60 -3.99
C ASN A 270 -14.15 -26.52 -3.84
N ALA A 271 -14.24 -25.39 -4.55
CA ALA A 271 -13.30 -24.30 -4.43
C ALA A 271 -13.20 -23.84 -2.97
N GLU A 272 -11.96 -23.75 -2.43
CA GLU A 272 -11.71 -23.18 -1.13
C GLU A 272 -11.88 -21.67 -1.16
N PHE A 273 -11.47 -21.05 -2.28
CA PHE A 273 -11.60 -19.62 -2.53
C PHE A 273 -12.19 -19.35 -3.91
N THR A 274 -13.03 -18.36 -3.97
CA THR A 274 -13.68 -17.85 -5.17
C THR A 274 -13.32 -16.37 -5.39
N PRO A 275 -13.63 -15.78 -6.54
CA PRO A 275 -13.45 -14.32 -6.73
C PRO A 275 -14.23 -13.43 -5.76
N TYR A 276 -15.17 -13.99 -5.01
CA TYR A 276 -16.03 -13.28 -4.04
C TYR A 276 -15.63 -13.54 -2.58
N SER A 277 -14.54 -14.27 -2.33
CA SER A 277 -14.12 -14.66 -0.99
C SER A 277 -13.50 -13.49 -0.22
N ASP A 278 -14.09 -13.11 0.92
CA ASP A 278 -13.58 -12.07 1.80
C ASP A 278 -12.41 -12.55 2.67
N ASP A 279 -12.22 -13.85 2.78
CA ASP A 279 -11.21 -14.54 3.60
C ASP A 279 -9.96 -14.97 2.81
N LEU A 280 -9.70 -14.35 1.66
CA LEU A 280 -8.46 -14.58 0.92
C LEU A 280 -7.23 -14.30 1.81
N PRO A 281 -6.22 -15.19 1.83
CA PRO A 281 -5.05 -14.99 2.68
C PRO A 281 -4.26 -13.75 2.26
N TRP A 282 -3.84 -12.94 3.24
CA TRP A 282 -2.99 -11.78 3.00
C TRP A 282 -1.64 -12.15 2.38
N CYS A 283 -1.02 -13.23 2.87
CA CYS A 283 0.24 -13.74 2.35
C CYS A 283 0.20 -15.26 2.13
N MET A 284 0.98 -15.72 1.16
CA MET A 284 1.19 -17.17 0.90
C MET A 284 2.65 -17.44 0.56
N ILE A 285 3.11 -18.65 0.87
CA ILE A 285 4.38 -19.16 0.36
C ILE A 285 4.15 -19.61 -1.08
N PRO A 286 4.87 -19.09 -2.08
CA PRO A 286 4.63 -19.45 -3.48
C PRO A 286 5.09 -20.88 -3.78
N GLU A 287 4.42 -21.57 -4.71
CA GLU A 287 4.79 -22.92 -5.12
C GLU A 287 6.14 -22.99 -5.87
N LYS A 288 6.56 -21.89 -6.41
CA LYS A 288 7.86 -21.71 -7.07
C LYS A 288 8.39 -20.31 -6.79
N LYS A 289 9.70 -20.13 -6.90
CA LYS A 289 10.30 -18.80 -6.80
C LYS A 289 9.67 -17.87 -7.83
N ILE A 290 9.14 -16.73 -7.38
CA ILE A 290 8.53 -15.71 -8.22
C ILE A 290 9.64 -14.94 -8.96
N THR A 291 9.51 -14.83 -10.26
CA THR A 291 10.41 -14.08 -11.12
C THR A 291 9.84 -12.72 -11.52
N VAL A 292 10.68 -11.84 -12.05
CA VAL A 292 10.22 -10.56 -12.64
C VAL A 292 9.16 -10.80 -13.71
N GLU A 293 9.30 -11.86 -14.52
CA GLU A 293 8.32 -12.20 -15.56
C GLU A 293 6.99 -12.67 -14.98
N ASP A 294 6.99 -13.42 -13.86
CA ASP A 294 5.76 -13.79 -13.17
C ASP A 294 5.04 -12.53 -12.65
N VAL A 295 5.76 -11.56 -12.07
CA VAL A 295 5.19 -10.29 -11.61
C VAL A 295 4.60 -9.48 -12.77
N LYS A 296 5.33 -9.34 -13.86
CA LYS A 296 4.86 -8.68 -15.10
C LYS A 296 3.57 -9.33 -15.59
N TYR A 297 3.54 -10.66 -15.66
CA TYR A 297 2.36 -11.39 -16.11
C TYR A 297 1.14 -11.13 -15.25
N VAL A 298 1.23 -11.25 -13.93
CA VAL A 298 0.07 -11.06 -13.04
C VAL A 298 -0.41 -9.61 -13.01
N LEU A 299 0.51 -8.64 -13.06
CA LEU A 299 0.15 -7.21 -13.05
C LEU A 299 -0.42 -6.70 -14.38
N SER A 300 -0.20 -7.43 -15.48
CA SER A 300 -0.77 -7.13 -16.80
C SER A 300 -2.02 -7.96 -17.11
N SER A 301 -2.49 -8.76 -16.17
CA SER A 301 -3.51 -9.77 -16.41
C SER A 301 -4.93 -9.21 -16.51
N HIS A 302 -5.75 -9.91 -17.30
CA HIS A 302 -7.17 -9.65 -17.49
C HIS A 302 -8.02 -10.91 -17.25
N TYR A 303 -7.62 -11.75 -16.30
CA TYR A 303 -8.24 -13.04 -15.96
C TYR A 303 -8.12 -14.11 -17.06
N GLN A 304 -7.11 -14.03 -17.92
CA GLN A 304 -6.87 -15.00 -18.97
C GLN A 304 -6.77 -16.42 -18.40
N GLY A 305 -7.36 -17.38 -19.12
CA GLY A 305 -7.46 -18.76 -18.67
C GLY A 305 -8.61 -19.04 -17.68
N THR A 306 -9.49 -18.06 -17.43
CA THR A 306 -10.70 -18.21 -16.62
C THR A 306 -11.94 -17.81 -17.41
N SER A 307 -13.14 -18.15 -16.92
CA SER A 307 -14.41 -17.71 -17.53
C SER A 307 -14.67 -16.19 -17.45
N TYR A 308 -13.87 -15.47 -16.66
CA TYR A 308 -14.01 -14.03 -16.43
C TYR A 308 -13.19 -13.18 -17.42
N ASP A 309 -12.37 -13.81 -18.25
CA ASP A 309 -11.56 -13.12 -19.26
C ASP A 309 -12.45 -12.39 -20.27
N PRO A 310 -12.38 -11.04 -20.36
CA PRO A 310 -13.21 -10.26 -21.29
C PRO A 310 -12.95 -10.61 -22.77
N TYR A 311 -11.80 -11.17 -23.09
CA TYR A 311 -11.39 -11.53 -24.45
C TYR A 311 -11.59 -13.02 -24.78
N ALA A 312 -12.05 -13.83 -23.82
CA ALA A 312 -12.28 -15.25 -24.04
C ALA A 312 -13.42 -15.53 -25.02
N SER A 313 -13.29 -16.62 -25.78
CA SER A 313 -14.37 -17.17 -26.61
C SER A 313 -15.15 -18.29 -25.92
N TYR A 314 -14.84 -18.59 -24.66
CA TYR A 314 -15.43 -19.65 -23.83
C TYR A 314 -16.02 -19.06 -22.55
N GLY A 315 -16.76 -19.89 -21.80
CA GLY A 315 -17.47 -19.46 -20.59
C GLY A 315 -18.77 -18.70 -20.89
N GLU A 316 -19.54 -18.42 -19.85
CA GLU A 316 -20.79 -17.69 -19.96
C GLU A 316 -20.55 -16.22 -20.33
N LYS A 317 -21.40 -15.68 -21.20
CA LYS A 317 -21.23 -14.30 -21.68
C LYS A 317 -21.28 -13.28 -20.54
N GLU A 318 -22.09 -13.54 -19.54
CA GLU A 318 -22.32 -12.70 -18.38
C GLU A 318 -21.12 -12.66 -17.43
N GLN A 319 -20.28 -13.69 -17.43
CA GLN A 319 -19.07 -13.78 -16.62
C GLN A 319 -17.89 -13.03 -17.25
N ARG A 320 -17.86 -12.96 -18.60
CA ARG A 320 -16.75 -12.32 -19.32
C ARG A 320 -16.73 -10.82 -19.07
N GLY A 321 -15.63 -10.33 -18.45
CA GLY A 321 -15.51 -8.93 -18.09
C GLY A 321 -16.36 -8.49 -16.90
N ALA A 322 -16.88 -9.42 -16.10
CA ALA A 322 -17.64 -9.12 -14.89
C ALA A 322 -16.79 -8.42 -13.83
N PHE A 323 -15.47 -8.63 -13.85
CA PHE A 323 -14.55 -8.07 -12.89
C PHE A 323 -13.61 -7.04 -13.52
N ARG A 324 -13.17 -6.08 -12.71
CA ARG A 324 -12.11 -5.15 -13.10
C ARG A 324 -10.81 -5.90 -13.36
N SER A 325 -10.28 -5.78 -14.55
CA SER A 325 -8.99 -6.37 -14.91
C SER A 325 -7.85 -5.76 -14.09
N ILE A 326 -6.78 -6.55 -13.86
CA ILE A 326 -5.57 -6.09 -13.20
C ILE A 326 -4.81 -5.16 -14.16
N GLY A 327 -4.48 -5.64 -15.36
CA GLY A 327 -3.95 -4.82 -16.45
C GLY A 327 -5.07 -4.06 -17.16
N VAL A 328 -5.03 -2.74 -17.16
CA VAL A 328 -6.00 -1.88 -17.84
C VAL A 328 -5.28 -0.86 -18.70
N ASN A 329 -5.93 -0.42 -19.77
CA ASN A 329 -5.39 0.54 -20.75
C ASN A 329 -5.09 1.93 -20.19
N ARG A 330 -5.61 2.26 -19.00
CA ARG A 330 -5.37 3.51 -18.29
C ARG A 330 -4.32 3.41 -17.18
N THR A 331 -3.50 2.38 -17.19
CA THR A 331 -2.32 2.28 -16.31
C THR A 331 -1.30 3.33 -16.74
N ASP A 332 -1.01 4.30 -15.88
CA ASP A 332 -0.06 5.37 -16.16
C ASP A 332 1.37 4.89 -16.01
N PHE A 333 1.64 4.11 -14.97
CA PHE A 333 2.93 3.46 -14.82
C PHE A 333 2.81 2.15 -14.01
N LEU A 334 3.86 1.34 -14.15
CA LEU A 334 4.11 0.16 -13.35
C LEU A 334 5.57 0.20 -12.91
N SER A 335 5.84 0.07 -11.63
CA SER A 335 7.19 -0.09 -11.12
C SER A 335 7.34 -1.41 -10.37
N LEU A 336 8.55 -1.96 -10.43
CA LEU A 336 8.98 -3.12 -9.67
C LEU A 336 10.38 -2.83 -9.12
N ILE A 337 10.51 -2.83 -7.81
CA ILE A 337 11.79 -2.67 -7.12
C ILE A 337 12.29 -4.05 -6.73
N GLN A 338 13.42 -4.46 -7.28
CA GLN A 338 14.03 -5.76 -7.04
C GLN A 338 15.29 -5.63 -6.18
N MET A 339 15.24 -6.16 -4.96
CA MET A 339 16.41 -6.32 -4.12
C MET A 339 17.22 -7.54 -4.55
N ARG A 340 18.55 -7.42 -4.62
CA ARG A 340 19.46 -8.46 -5.03
C ARG A 340 20.57 -8.65 -4.00
N PRO A 341 20.26 -9.26 -2.84
CA PRO A 341 21.24 -9.48 -1.79
C PRO A 341 22.47 -10.25 -2.31
N GLY A 342 23.65 -9.84 -1.90
CA GLY A 342 24.90 -10.42 -2.33
C GLY A 342 25.55 -9.77 -3.56
N MET A 343 24.90 -8.82 -4.20
CA MET A 343 25.51 -7.94 -5.20
C MET A 343 26.24 -6.76 -4.54
N GLU A 344 27.16 -6.13 -5.26
CA GLU A 344 27.77 -4.88 -4.82
C GLU A 344 26.70 -3.80 -4.57
N LYS A 345 26.96 -2.89 -3.63
CA LYS A 345 26.00 -1.87 -3.19
C LYS A 345 25.38 -1.09 -4.36
N ASP A 346 26.18 -0.71 -5.32
CA ASP A 346 25.72 0.08 -6.48
C ASP A 346 24.88 -0.74 -7.49
N CYS A 347 24.81 -2.06 -7.32
CA CYS A 347 24.10 -2.98 -8.20
C CYS A 347 23.09 -3.88 -7.47
N ASN A 348 22.87 -3.69 -6.17
CA ASN A 348 22.04 -4.60 -5.38
C ASN A 348 20.54 -4.26 -5.43
N ILE A 349 20.18 -3.17 -6.08
CA ILE A 349 18.82 -2.78 -6.38
C ILE A 349 18.62 -2.59 -7.88
N LEU A 350 17.48 -3.02 -8.40
CA LEU A 350 17.01 -2.68 -9.74
C LEU A 350 15.60 -2.12 -9.65
N GLU A 351 15.39 -0.98 -10.26
CA GLU A 351 14.07 -0.40 -10.45
C GLU A 351 13.63 -0.56 -11.90
N TRP A 352 12.56 -1.33 -12.10
CA TRP A 352 11.95 -1.58 -13.40
C TRP A 352 10.76 -0.65 -13.53
N VAL A 353 10.74 0.18 -14.54
CA VAL A 353 9.66 1.14 -14.77
C VAL A 353 9.08 0.96 -16.16
N ALA A 354 7.77 0.89 -16.25
CA ALA A 354 7.04 0.87 -17.51
C ALA A 354 5.92 1.91 -17.46
N PHE A 355 5.80 2.68 -18.52
CA PHE A 355 4.72 3.67 -18.69
C PHE A 355 3.69 3.09 -19.64
N ALA A 356 2.66 2.56 -19.14
CA ALA A 356 1.46 1.98 -19.71
C ALA A 356 1.16 0.57 -19.14
N SER A 357 0.01 -0.01 -19.52
CA SER A 357 -0.28 -1.42 -19.26
C SER A 357 0.61 -2.29 -20.17
N ASN A 358 1.28 -3.25 -19.60
CA ASN A 358 2.13 -4.21 -20.31
C ASN A 358 1.42 -5.53 -20.49
#